data_97dc8f432873ae9de9b82f0b7b4a8593
#
_entry.id   97dc8f432873ae9de9b82f0b7b4a8593
#
_cell.length_a   1.000
_cell.length_b   1.000
_cell.length_c   1.000
_cell.angle_alpha   90.00
_cell.angle_beta   90.00
_cell.angle_gamma   90.00
#
_symmetry.space_group_name_H-M   'P 1'
#
loop_
_entity.id
_entity.type
_entity.pdbx_description
1 polymer ?
#
loop_
_entity_poly.entity_id
_entity_poly.type
_entity_poly.pdbx_seq_one_letter_code
_entity_poly.pdbx_strand_id
1 'polypeptide(L)'
;IPEGGVDLGGRTFNNNTSLTSVTLPSTLKVMGNYEFANCTSLTSIVLPEGLQEFGTYLFQNCTALEEVTILSFTETTNFSSSSKPFNGCTALKKVILGDGVTAIPGYLFHEMADLTEIQLPAGVTFIGNYAFRSSGLKSIVIPATATSIGTYVFADCTALETVYIPETLASIGNDAFLNCTSLKTIYTYRLNEEGEMEYVNSFGEGVADLSCVTSLGTSVFENCTSLTGVQLSDTYEKFGDSVFTGSGLKSVTVPGGLGILYEEAFMNCTSLETVVIGEGITELETSVFKGCTALKSVTLPESLVEIGSSSFNGCTSVEEIVIPASVTSIMASAFAGWTAEQTITAYVYALDSACAWNTSWVTGCLATMNFVVLYSYENDAEVAA
;
A
#
# COMPACT_ATOMS: atom_id res chain seq x y z
N ILE A 1 -23.12 24.21 27.60
CA ILE A 1 -23.92 24.97 26.62
C ILE A 1 -25.35 24.50 26.75
N PRO A 2 -26.37 25.40 26.84
CA PRO A 2 -27.77 24.99 27.00
C PRO A 2 -28.30 24.17 25.80
N GLU A 3 -29.24 23.25 26.07
CA GLU A 3 -29.97 22.56 25.02
C GLU A 3 -30.78 23.54 24.15
N GLY A 4 -30.96 23.20 22.87
CA GLY A 4 -31.62 24.02 21.87
C GLY A 4 -30.69 24.84 21.01
N GLY A 5 -29.38 24.93 21.35
CA GLY A 5 -28.36 25.48 20.45
C GLY A 5 -28.10 24.52 19.29
N VAL A 6 -28.13 25.00 18.06
CA VAL A 6 -27.91 24.20 16.83
C VAL A 6 -26.63 24.58 16.10
N ASP A 7 -26.08 25.77 16.34
CA ASP A 7 -24.88 26.30 15.71
C ASP A 7 -24.09 27.12 16.74
N LEU A 8 -22.81 26.80 16.89
CA LEU A 8 -21.90 27.57 17.76
C LEU A 8 -21.23 28.74 17.02
N GLY A 9 -21.38 28.79 15.69
CA GLY A 9 -20.63 29.74 14.86
C GLY A 9 -19.16 29.31 14.70
N GLY A 10 -18.27 30.29 14.66
CA GLY A 10 -16.85 30.03 14.61
C GLY A 10 -16.09 30.85 15.65
N ARG A 11 -15.04 30.28 16.25
CA ARG A 11 -14.15 30.94 17.21
C ARG A 11 -14.77 31.30 18.56
N THR A 12 -15.94 30.73 18.94
CA THR A 12 -16.64 31.09 20.20
C THR A 12 -15.77 30.85 21.43
N PHE A 13 -15.01 29.73 21.46
CA PHE A 13 -14.11 29.41 22.56
C PHE A 13 -12.62 29.58 22.19
N ASN A 14 -12.33 30.16 21.03
CA ASN A 14 -10.96 30.32 20.55
C ASN A 14 -10.08 31.08 21.57
N ASN A 15 -8.86 30.58 21.83
CA ASN A 15 -7.90 31.10 22.80
C ASN A 15 -8.37 31.08 24.28
N ASN A 16 -9.38 30.27 24.62
CA ASN A 16 -9.77 30.05 26.00
C ASN A 16 -8.81 29.02 26.65
N THR A 17 -7.65 29.48 27.07
CA THR A 17 -6.59 28.65 27.67
C THR A 17 -6.96 28.07 29.03
N SER A 18 -8.04 28.54 29.67
CA SER A 18 -8.51 28.07 30.98
C SER A 18 -9.65 27.04 30.87
N LEU A 19 -10.21 26.81 29.67
CA LEU A 19 -11.30 25.86 29.44
C LEU A 19 -10.77 24.43 29.62
N THR A 20 -11.24 23.73 30.66
CA THR A 20 -10.84 22.34 30.96
C THR A 20 -11.84 21.31 30.45
N SER A 21 -13.10 21.68 30.35
CA SER A 21 -14.20 20.83 29.87
C SER A 21 -15.34 21.64 29.32
N VAL A 22 -16.12 21.03 28.40
CA VAL A 22 -17.33 21.64 27.85
C VAL A 22 -18.37 20.53 27.58
N THR A 23 -19.63 20.80 27.92
CA THR A 23 -20.73 19.94 27.53
C THR A 23 -21.46 20.59 26.35
N LEU A 24 -21.52 19.89 25.24
CA LEU A 24 -22.22 20.32 24.03
C LEU A 24 -23.66 19.84 24.05
N PRO A 25 -24.63 20.63 23.54
CA PRO A 25 -26.02 20.22 23.49
C PRO A 25 -26.22 19.10 22.47
N SER A 26 -27.16 18.19 22.74
CA SER A 26 -27.53 17.10 21.85
C SER A 26 -28.14 17.60 20.52
N THR A 27 -28.62 18.82 20.52
CA THR A 27 -29.26 19.50 19.35
C THR A 27 -28.23 20.14 18.40
N LEU A 28 -26.94 20.13 18.74
CA LEU A 28 -25.90 20.82 17.96
C LEU A 28 -25.73 20.16 16.57
N LYS A 29 -25.75 20.96 15.52
CA LYS A 29 -25.60 20.53 14.12
C LYS A 29 -24.33 21.06 13.46
N VAL A 30 -23.89 22.26 13.86
CA VAL A 30 -22.80 22.98 13.23
C VAL A 30 -21.77 23.38 14.26
N MET A 31 -20.51 23.04 14.00
CA MET A 31 -19.35 23.55 14.70
C MET A 31 -18.46 24.27 13.68
N GLY A 32 -18.33 25.58 13.89
CA GLY A 32 -17.62 26.44 12.95
C GLY A 32 -16.10 26.30 13.04
N ASN A 33 -15.40 27.02 12.16
CA ASN A 33 -13.94 26.99 12.10
C ASN A 33 -13.30 27.59 13.36
N TYR A 34 -12.21 26.97 13.83
CA TYR A 34 -11.43 27.41 14.98
C TYR A 34 -12.22 27.48 16.30
N GLU A 35 -13.33 26.76 16.44
CA GLU A 35 -14.26 26.90 17.57
C GLU A 35 -13.57 26.76 18.94
N PHE A 36 -12.69 25.74 19.08
CA PHE A 36 -11.92 25.47 20.29
C PHE A 36 -10.41 25.65 20.07
N ALA A 37 -9.99 26.35 19.02
CA ALA A 37 -8.58 26.51 18.75
C ALA A 37 -7.84 27.19 19.91
N ASN A 38 -6.66 26.66 20.27
CA ASN A 38 -5.83 27.12 21.41
C ASN A 38 -6.50 26.99 22.79
N CYS A 39 -7.48 26.06 22.95
CA CYS A 39 -7.98 25.68 24.29
C CYS A 39 -6.97 24.71 24.93
N THR A 40 -5.82 25.21 25.36
CA THR A 40 -4.67 24.43 25.80
C THR A 40 -4.86 23.64 27.09
N SER A 41 -5.94 23.89 27.86
CA SER A 41 -6.31 23.12 29.05
C SER A 41 -7.48 22.14 28.83
N LEU A 42 -8.08 22.10 27.65
CA LEU A 42 -9.19 21.18 27.34
C LEU A 42 -8.62 19.76 27.23
N THR A 43 -9.11 18.85 28.10
CA THR A 43 -8.58 17.47 28.19
C THR A 43 -9.42 16.45 27.45
N SER A 44 -10.73 16.69 27.34
CA SER A 44 -11.64 15.79 26.63
C SER A 44 -12.84 16.53 26.06
N ILE A 45 -13.46 15.96 25.02
CA ILE A 45 -14.70 16.46 24.47
C ILE A 45 -15.54 15.32 23.87
N VAL A 46 -16.87 15.44 24.00
CA VAL A 46 -17.84 14.57 23.34
C VAL A 46 -18.58 15.39 22.28
N LEU A 47 -18.47 14.97 21.02
CA LEU A 47 -19.22 15.54 19.90
C LEU A 47 -20.54 14.80 19.77
N PRO A 48 -21.68 15.53 19.74
CA PRO A 48 -23.01 14.94 19.86
C PRO A 48 -23.44 14.17 18.60
N GLU A 49 -24.49 13.37 18.75
CA GLU A 49 -25.17 12.74 17.62
C GLU A 49 -25.80 13.80 16.70
N GLY A 50 -25.68 13.55 15.39
CA GLY A 50 -26.31 14.41 14.40
C GLY A 50 -25.56 15.70 14.08
N LEU A 51 -24.28 15.81 14.47
CA LEU A 51 -23.39 16.85 13.99
C LEU A 51 -23.27 16.73 12.46
N GLN A 52 -23.54 17.83 11.75
CA GLN A 52 -23.58 17.88 10.29
C GLN A 52 -22.34 18.57 9.71
N GLU A 53 -21.84 19.58 10.40
CA GLU A 53 -20.68 20.36 9.97
C GLU A 53 -19.59 20.34 11.02
N PHE A 54 -18.39 19.99 10.59
CA PHE A 54 -17.18 19.89 11.38
C PHE A 54 -16.15 20.87 10.85
N GLY A 55 -15.96 21.99 11.55
CA GLY A 55 -15.14 23.11 11.08
C GLY A 55 -13.65 22.78 10.93
N THR A 56 -12.97 23.53 10.08
CA THR A 56 -11.52 23.45 9.92
C THR A 56 -10.81 23.99 11.15
N TYR A 57 -9.65 23.39 11.50
CA TYR A 57 -8.87 23.79 12.67
C TYR A 57 -9.65 23.80 14.00
N LEU A 58 -10.69 22.99 14.08
CA LEU A 58 -11.68 23.01 15.16
C LEU A 58 -11.04 22.97 16.54
N PHE A 59 -10.03 22.10 16.75
CA PHE A 59 -9.27 21.92 17.98
C PHE A 59 -7.78 22.26 17.81
N GLN A 60 -7.44 23.15 16.85
CA GLN A 60 -6.04 23.49 16.62
C GLN A 60 -5.32 23.86 17.93
N ASN A 61 -4.14 23.22 18.15
CA ASN A 61 -3.31 23.48 19.34
C ASN A 61 -4.00 23.24 20.71
N CYS A 62 -5.00 22.36 20.77
CA CYS A 62 -5.52 21.86 22.06
C CYS A 62 -4.49 20.85 22.62
N THR A 63 -3.37 21.36 23.14
CA THR A 63 -2.21 20.53 23.51
C THR A 63 -2.43 19.60 24.70
N ALA A 64 -3.47 19.82 25.52
CA ALA A 64 -3.87 18.93 26.62
C ALA A 64 -5.01 17.97 26.23
N LEU A 65 -5.52 18.01 24.99
CA LEU A 65 -6.65 17.19 24.56
C LEU A 65 -6.17 15.73 24.41
N GLU A 66 -6.60 14.87 25.34
CA GLU A 66 -6.21 13.47 25.41
C GLU A 66 -7.27 12.53 24.81
N GLU A 67 -8.55 12.89 24.91
CA GLU A 67 -9.67 12.02 24.48
C GLU A 67 -10.72 12.83 23.70
N VAL A 68 -11.16 12.27 22.59
CA VAL A 68 -12.29 12.77 21.79
C VAL A 68 -13.27 11.64 21.53
N THR A 69 -14.57 11.89 21.79
CA THR A 69 -15.65 11.00 21.41
C THR A 69 -16.44 11.65 20.27
N ILE A 70 -16.63 10.95 19.16
CA ILE A 70 -17.41 11.37 17.99
C ILE A 70 -18.57 10.38 17.85
N LEU A 71 -19.78 10.77 18.27
CA LEU A 71 -20.92 9.84 18.30
C LEU A 71 -21.54 9.58 16.92
N SER A 72 -21.52 10.57 16.04
CA SER A 72 -22.02 10.44 14.67
C SER A 72 -21.24 11.37 13.74
N PHE A 73 -20.95 10.86 12.56
CA PHE A 73 -20.36 11.63 11.49
C PHE A 73 -20.60 10.93 10.15
N THR A 74 -21.34 11.58 9.26
CA THR A 74 -21.74 11.02 7.96
C THR A 74 -21.18 11.80 6.78
N GLU A 75 -20.49 12.91 7.07
CA GLU A 75 -20.01 13.80 6.02
C GLU A 75 -18.75 13.23 5.38
N THR A 76 -18.72 13.25 4.04
CA THR A 76 -17.55 12.87 3.24
C THR A 76 -16.63 14.05 2.94
N THR A 77 -16.86 15.22 3.55
CA THR A 77 -16.02 16.41 3.36
C THR A 77 -14.60 16.11 3.84
N ASN A 78 -13.68 16.08 2.91
CA ASN A 78 -12.28 15.88 3.24
C ASN A 78 -11.66 17.20 3.75
N PHE A 79 -10.90 17.11 4.82
CA PHE A 79 -10.01 18.20 5.22
C PHE A 79 -8.80 18.25 4.26
N SER A 80 -7.95 19.22 4.43
CA SER A 80 -6.68 19.34 3.69
C SER A 80 -5.52 19.39 4.66
N SER A 81 -4.30 19.29 4.16
CA SER A 81 -3.09 19.46 4.98
C SER A 81 -3.06 20.77 5.76
N SER A 82 -3.75 21.81 5.25
CA SER A 82 -3.86 23.14 5.86
C SER A 82 -5.18 23.39 6.58
N SER A 83 -5.99 22.38 6.88
CA SER A 83 -7.30 22.57 7.52
C SER A 83 -7.66 21.48 8.53
N LYS A 84 -6.68 20.70 8.98
CA LYS A 84 -6.85 19.56 9.90
C LYS A 84 -7.53 19.97 11.20
N PRO A 85 -8.62 19.30 11.63
CA PRO A 85 -9.36 19.66 12.84
C PRO A 85 -8.53 19.59 14.11
N PHE A 86 -7.70 18.54 14.25
CA PHE A 86 -6.88 18.25 15.42
C PHE A 86 -5.40 18.68 15.26
N ASN A 87 -5.12 19.63 14.36
CA ASN A 87 -3.76 20.09 14.13
C ASN A 87 -3.10 20.60 15.44
N GLY A 88 -1.97 19.99 15.83
CA GLY A 88 -1.26 20.37 17.06
C GLY A 88 -1.87 19.82 18.35
N CYS A 89 -2.83 18.89 18.30
CA CYS A 89 -3.32 18.16 19.48
C CYS A 89 -2.34 17.03 19.84
N THR A 90 -1.18 17.40 20.34
CA THR A 90 -0.05 16.48 20.56
C THR A 90 -0.27 15.44 21.67
N ALA A 91 -1.26 15.63 22.55
CA ALA A 91 -1.61 14.68 23.61
C ALA A 91 -2.76 13.73 23.23
N LEU A 92 -3.33 13.83 22.01
CA LEU A 92 -4.49 13.03 21.62
C LEU A 92 -4.08 11.57 21.40
N LYS A 93 -4.49 10.72 22.34
CA LYS A 93 -4.15 9.29 22.38
C LYS A 93 -5.35 8.37 22.33
N LYS A 94 -6.56 8.91 22.52
CA LYS A 94 -7.80 8.12 22.55
C LYS A 94 -8.90 8.78 21.72
N VAL A 95 -9.41 8.06 20.75
CA VAL A 95 -10.57 8.46 19.95
C VAL A 95 -11.63 7.36 20.05
N ILE A 96 -12.83 7.74 20.44
CA ILE A 96 -13.99 6.85 20.50
C ILE A 96 -14.95 7.26 19.38
N LEU A 97 -15.25 6.33 18.50
CA LEU A 97 -16.20 6.52 17.41
C LEU A 97 -17.49 5.77 17.73
N GLY A 98 -18.63 6.46 17.71
CA GLY A 98 -19.95 5.85 17.89
C GLY A 98 -20.45 5.20 16.61
N ASP A 99 -21.48 4.35 16.73
CA ASP A 99 -22.07 3.61 15.60
C ASP A 99 -22.69 4.52 14.52
N GLY A 100 -22.95 5.79 14.83
CA GLY A 100 -23.39 6.79 13.88
C GLY A 100 -22.29 7.33 12.93
N VAL A 101 -21.03 6.93 13.13
CA VAL A 101 -19.94 7.31 12.23
C VAL A 101 -19.91 6.34 11.05
N THR A 102 -20.18 6.83 9.84
CA THR A 102 -20.21 6.02 8.61
C THR A 102 -19.11 6.39 7.62
N ALA A 103 -18.31 7.42 7.90
CA ALA A 103 -17.18 7.83 7.11
C ALA A 103 -16.06 8.39 7.99
N ILE A 104 -14.82 8.16 7.60
CA ILE A 104 -13.63 8.80 8.17
C ILE A 104 -13.10 9.78 7.12
N PRO A 105 -13.29 11.11 7.31
CA PRO A 105 -12.81 12.10 6.35
C PRO A 105 -11.31 12.09 6.16
N GLY A 106 -10.87 12.55 5.01
CA GLY A 106 -9.46 12.75 4.74
C GLY A 106 -8.80 13.71 5.74
N TYR A 107 -7.57 13.42 6.14
CA TYR A 107 -6.77 14.19 7.12
C TYR A 107 -7.35 14.27 8.53
N LEU A 108 -8.43 13.55 8.89
CA LEU A 108 -9.07 13.70 10.20
C LEU A 108 -8.11 13.41 11.35
N PHE A 109 -7.35 12.31 11.26
CA PHE A 109 -6.38 11.88 12.30
C PHE A 109 -4.93 11.91 11.79
N HIS A 110 -4.65 12.79 10.83
CA HIS A 110 -3.31 12.97 10.27
C HIS A 110 -2.34 13.51 11.33
N GLU A 111 -1.14 12.92 11.42
CA GLU A 111 -0.06 13.30 12.36
C GLU A 111 -0.41 13.08 13.86
N MET A 112 -1.35 12.16 14.15
CA MET A 112 -1.68 11.80 15.53
C MET A 112 -0.72 10.71 16.04
N ALA A 113 0.53 11.10 16.36
CA ALA A 113 1.59 10.14 16.72
C ALA A 113 1.31 9.36 18.01
N ASP A 114 0.54 9.93 18.96
CA ASP A 114 0.17 9.29 20.21
C ASP A 114 -1.12 8.45 20.11
N LEU A 115 -1.82 8.50 18.97
CA LEU A 115 -2.98 7.65 18.70
C LEU A 115 -2.48 6.25 18.29
N THR A 116 -2.39 5.33 19.25
CA THR A 116 -1.83 3.99 19.03
C THR A 116 -2.88 2.93 18.71
N GLU A 117 -4.15 3.22 18.95
CA GLU A 117 -5.28 2.34 18.68
C GLU A 117 -6.54 3.15 18.36
N ILE A 118 -7.37 2.62 17.48
CA ILE A 118 -8.71 3.14 17.19
C ILE A 118 -9.59 1.99 16.72
N GLN A 119 -10.83 1.97 17.17
CA GLN A 119 -11.84 1.03 16.68
C GLN A 119 -12.75 1.76 15.69
N LEU A 120 -12.77 1.30 14.46
CA LEU A 120 -13.70 1.80 13.45
C LEU A 120 -15.05 1.10 13.59
N PRO A 121 -16.17 1.84 13.65
CA PRO A 121 -17.50 1.24 13.69
C PRO A 121 -17.81 0.41 12.44
N ALA A 122 -18.61 -0.63 12.60
CA ALA A 122 -19.00 -1.54 11.52
C ALA A 122 -19.73 -0.85 10.34
N GLY A 123 -20.32 0.32 10.58
CA GLY A 123 -20.98 1.13 9.55
C GLY A 123 -20.08 1.97 8.67
N VAL A 124 -18.77 2.01 8.92
CA VAL A 124 -17.85 2.82 8.13
C VAL A 124 -17.64 2.21 6.75
N THR A 125 -18.02 2.95 5.71
CA THR A 125 -17.92 2.54 4.29
C THR A 125 -16.80 3.24 3.55
N PHE A 126 -16.28 4.35 4.11
CA PHE A 126 -15.29 5.21 3.46
C PHE A 126 -14.23 5.67 4.45
N ILE A 127 -12.96 5.51 4.05
CA ILE A 127 -11.78 6.05 4.75
C ILE A 127 -11.05 6.96 3.76
N GLY A 128 -11.10 8.26 4.02
CA GLY A 128 -10.61 9.31 3.13
C GLY A 128 -9.09 9.37 3.05
N ASN A 129 -8.60 10.04 2.01
CA ASN A 129 -7.16 10.18 1.76
C ASN A 129 -6.44 10.82 2.95
N TYR A 130 -5.26 10.31 3.30
CA TYR A 130 -4.43 10.82 4.41
C TYR A 130 -5.08 10.71 5.81
N ALA A 131 -6.18 9.95 5.97
CA ALA A 131 -6.98 9.97 7.20
C ALA A 131 -6.17 9.66 8.47
N PHE A 132 -5.22 8.73 8.39
CA PHE A 132 -4.35 8.29 9.49
C PHE A 132 -2.86 8.46 9.19
N ARG A 133 -2.52 9.21 8.14
CA ARG A 133 -1.10 9.38 7.77
C ARG A 133 -0.27 9.87 8.95
N SER A 134 0.90 9.26 9.17
CA SER A 134 1.82 9.59 10.27
C SER A 134 1.18 9.45 11.66
N SER A 135 0.20 8.56 11.83
CA SER A 135 -0.36 8.20 13.13
C SER A 135 0.50 7.14 13.83
N GLY A 136 0.35 7.03 15.16
CA GLY A 136 1.02 6.03 15.98
C GLY A 136 0.35 4.66 16.02
N LEU A 137 -0.64 4.39 15.16
CA LEU A 137 -1.40 3.14 15.15
C LEU A 137 -0.47 1.92 15.05
N LYS A 138 -0.73 0.92 15.91
CA LYS A 138 -0.03 -0.37 15.90
C LYS A 138 -0.79 -1.43 15.12
N SER A 139 -2.11 -1.35 15.14
CA SER A 139 -2.98 -2.22 14.35
C SER A 139 -4.27 -1.50 13.98
N ILE A 140 -4.93 -1.99 12.94
CA ILE A 140 -6.23 -1.48 12.50
C ILE A 140 -7.06 -2.60 11.91
N VAL A 141 -8.37 -2.58 12.20
CA VAL A 141 -9.39 -3.40 11.54
C VAL A 141 -10.16 -2.53 10.57
N ILE A 142 -10.08 -2.83 9.29
CA ILE A 142 -10.89 -2.18 8.25
C ILE A 142 -12.27 -2.83 8.26
N PRO A 143 -13.37 -2.08 8.44
CA PRO A 143 -14.71 -2.66 8.57
C PRO A 143 -15.16 -3.46 7.34
N ALA A 144 -16.00 -4.48 7.56
CA ALA A 144 -16.51 -5.36 6.50
C ALA A 144 -17.35 -4.64 5.42
N THR A 145 -17.83 -3.45 5.72
CA THR A 145 -18.55 -2.57 4.79
C THR A 145 -17.63 -1.78 3.85
N ALA A 146 -16.33 -1.70 4.15
CA ALA A 146 -15.38 -0.99 3.31
C ALA A 146 -14.96 -1.85 2.11
N THR A 147 -14.99 -1.27 0.91
CA THR A 147 -14.56 -1.92 -0.34
C THR A 147 -13.26 -1.36 -0.89
N SER A 148 -12.78 -0.26 -0.32
CA SER A 148 -11.52 0.38 -0.71
C SER A 148 -10.85 1.12 0.43
N ILE A 149 -9.53 1.24 0.34
CA ILE A 149 -8.69 2.13 1.15
C ILE A 149 -8.21 3.27 0.24
N GLY A 150 -8.32 4.51 0.71
CA GLY A 150 -7.91 5.71 -0.04
C GLY A 150 -6.40 5.87 -0.19
N THR A 151 -6.01 6.96 -0.82
CA THR A 151 -4.61 7.33 -1.07
C THR A 151 -3.94 7.84 0.22
N TYR A 152 -2.70 7.40 0.51
CA TYR A 152 -1.89 7.80 1.68
C TYR A 152 -2.56 7.55 3.04
N VAL A 153 -3.57 6.67 3.13
CA VAL A 153 -4.36 6.54 4.38
C VAL A 153 -3.50 6.23 5.59
N PHE A 154 -2.57 5.29 5.47
CA PHE A 154 -1.65 4.88 6.53
C PHE A 154 -0.19 5.19 6.22
N ALA A 155 0.08 6.04 5.20
CA ALA A 155 1.46 6.38 4.86
C ALA A 155 2.21 6.94 6.10
N ASP A 156 3.48 6.60 6.22
CA ASP A 156 4.34 7.02 7.33
C ASP A 156 3.87 6.54 8.73
N CYS A 157 2.95 5.56 8.80
CA CYS A 157 2.58 4.91 10.08
C CYS A 157 3.65 3.90 10.47
N THR A 158 4.80 4.39 10.92
CA THR A 158 6.00 3.57 11.16
C THR A 158 5.85 2.55 12.30
N ALA A 159 4.83 2.70 13.17
CA ALA A 159 4.50 1.78 14.26
C ALA A 159 3.46 0.71 13.86
N LEU A 160 2.84 0.80 12.67
CA LEU A 160 1.79 -0.10 12.23
C LEU A 160 2.37 -1.48 11.93
N GLU A 161 1.97 -2.49 12.72
CA GLU A 161 2.46 -3.86 12.60
C GLU A 161 1.48 -4.79 11.89
N THR A 162 0.18 -4.60 12.12
CA THR A 162 -0.86 -5.52 11.65
C THR A 162 -2.08 -4.78 11.11
N VAL A 163 -2.57 -5.22 9.96
CA VAL A 163 -3.81 -4.73 9.37
C VAL A 163 -4.75 -5.89 9.11
N TYR A 164 -6.04 -5.72 9.45
CA TYR A 164 -7.09 -6.67 9.14
C TYR A 164 -7.98 -6.08 8.05
N ILE A 165 -8.03 -6.72 6.90
CA ILE A 165 -8.86 -6.30 5.76
C ILE A 165 -10.01 -7.28 5.54
N PRO A 166 -11.23 -6.82 5.22
CA PRO A 166 -12.32 -7.71 4.89
C PRO A 166 -12.13 -8.33 3.49
N GLU A 167 -12.66 -9.54 3.29
CA GLU A 167 -12.63 -10.21 1.98
C GLU A 167 -13.36 -9.43 0.86
N THR A 168 -14.16 -8.43 1.25
CA THR A 168 -14.84 -7.49 0.34
C THR A 168 -13.96 -6.36 -0.15
N LEU A 169 -12.73 -6.19 0.41
CA LEU A 169 -11.82 -5.12 0.03
C LEU A 169 -11.20 -5.39 -1.33
N ALA A 170 -11.65 -4.68 -2.35
CA ALA A 170 -11.19 -4.86 -3.72
C ALA A 170 -10.03 -3.93 -4.12
N SER A 171 -9.89 -2.77 -3.47
CA SER A 171 -8.95 -1.73 -3.91
C SER A 171 -8.17 -1.10 -2.77
N ILE A 172 -6.87 -0.90 -3.00
CA ILE A 172 -5.96 -0.15 -2.12
C ILE A 172 -5.34 0.99 -2.95
N GLY A 173 -5.56 2.22 -2.51
CA GLY A 173 -5.12 3.44 -3.19
C GLY A 173 -3.60 3.64 -3.18
N ASN A 174 -3.15 4.62 -3.96
CA ASN A 174 -1.72 4.95 -4.05
C ASN A 174 -1.14 5.26 -2.67
N ASP A 175 0.10 4.81 -2.44
CA ASP A 175 0.87 5.14 -1.23
C ASP A 175 0.16 4.77 0.09
N ALA A 176 -0.84 3.88 0.06
CA ALA A 176 -1.69 3.64 1.23
C ALA A 176 -0.92 3.18 2.47
N PHE A 177 0.16 2.42 2.30
CA PHE A 177 1.06 1.93 3.35
C PHE A 177 2.52 2.35 3.12
N LEU A 178 2.75 3.39 2.31
CA LEU A 178 4.09 3.94 2.08
C LEU A 178 4.83 4.17 3.41
N ASN A 179 6.07 3.68 3.54
CA ASN A 179 6.93 3.81 4.73
C ASN A 179 6.33 3.20 6.02
N CYS A 180 5.40 2.25 5.93
CA CYS A 180 4.98 1.47 7.11
C CYS A 180 6.06 0.45 7.48
N THR A 181 7.20 0.95 7.99
CA THR A 181 8.42 0.13 8.19
C THR A 181 8.26 -1.02 9.18
N SER A 182 7.30 -0.96 10.08
CA SER A 182 6.97 -2.05 11.03
C SER A 182 5.88 -3.00 10.53
N LEU A 183 5.26 -2.74 9.36
CA LEU A 183 4.17 -3.58 8.85
C LEU A 183 4.70 -4.97 8.53
N LYS A 184 4.17 -5.96 9.26
CA LYS A 184 4.54 -7.38 9.13
C LYS A 184 3.47 -8.17 8.41
N THR A 185 2.20 -7.96 8.79
CA THR A 185 1.13 -8.87 8.40
C THR A 185 -0.14 -8.12 8.02
N ILE A 186 -0.76 -8.58 6.93
CA ILE A 186 -2.15 -8.23 6.59
C ILE A 186 -2.95 -9.52 6.60
N TYR A 187 -4.01 -9.56 7.42
CA TYR A 187 -4.94 -10.67 7.47
C TYR A 187 -6.21 -10.34 6.71
N THR A 188 -6.63 -11.22 5.81
CA THR A 188 -7.96 -11.15 5.21
C THR A 188 -8.96 -11.90 6.08
N TYR A 189 -10.08 -11.26 6.42
CA TYR A 189 -11.13 -11.82 7.23
C TYR A 189 -12.51 -11.73 6.57
N ARG A 190 -13.44 -12.56 7.02
CA ARG A 190 -14.88 -12.45 6.80
C ARG A 190 -15.61 -12.48 8.12
N LEU A 191 -16.87 -12.08 8.14
CA LEU A 191 -17.74 -12.26 9.28
C LEU A 191 -18.56 -13.56 9.11
N ASN A 192 -18.59 -14.39 10.15
CA ASN A 192 -19.45 -15.56 10.20
C ASN A 192 -20.93 -15.17 10.45
N GLU A 193 -21.82 -16.15 10.58
CA GLU A 193 -23.26 -15.90 10.80
C GLU A 193 -23.54 -15.19 12.14
N GLU A 194 -22.67 -15.35 13.13
CA GLU A 194 -22.72 -14.68 14.43
C GLU A 194 -22.11 -13.26 14.41
N GLY A 195 -21.51 -12.84 13.28
CA GLY A 195 -20.82 -11.55 13.15
C GLY A 195 -19.41 -11.52 13.72
N GLU A 196 -18.82 -12.68 14.00
CA GLU A 196 -17.45 -12.82 14.47
C GLU A 196 -16.47 -12.93 13.31
N MET A 197 -15.24 -12.44 13.52
CA MET A 197 -14.19 -12.50 12.51
C MET A 197 -13.66 -13.93 12.33
N GLU A 198 -13.65 -14.41 11.10
CA GLU A 198 -12.95 -15.61 10.67
C GLU A 198 -11.87 -15.24 9.65
N TYR A 199 -10.65 -15.76 9.80
CA TYR A 199 -9.61 -15.59 8.81
C TYR A 199 -9.91 -16.42 7.56
N VAL A 200 -9.81 -15.79 6.38
CA VAL A 200 -10.06 -16.45 5.09
C VAL A 200 -8.95 -17.44 4.77
N ASN A 201 -7.71 -17.08 5.08
CA ASN A 201 -6.52 -17.88 4.85
C ASN A 201 -5.66 -17.98 6.12
N SER A 202 -4.90 -19.09 6.23
CA SER A 202 -4.03 -19.37 7.38
C SER A 202 -2.56 -19.06 7.03
N PHE A 203 -2.27 -17.90 6.41
CA PHE A 203 -0.89 -17.46 6.23
C PHE A 203 -0.32 -17.04 7.59
N GLY A 204 0.94 -17.40 7.86
CA GLY A 204 1.62 -17.06 9.11
C GLY A 204 1.97 -15.59 9.24
N GLU A 205 2.55 -15.21 10.38
CA GLU A 205 3.14 -13.86 10.55
C GLU A 205 4.16 -13.56 9.44
N GLY A 206 4.22 -12.31 9.03
CA GLY A 206 5.14 -11.81 8.02
C GLY A 206 4.60 -11.84 6.60
N VAL A 207 3.34 -12.25 6.39
CA VAL A 207 2.69 -12.31 5.08
C VAL A 207 1.57 -11.28 4.99
N ALA A 208 1.55 -10.50 3.91
CA ALA A 208 0.37 -9.74 3.52
C ALA A 208 -0.53 -10.62 2.66
N ASP A 209 -1.71 -10.97 3.17
CA ASP A 209 -2.74 -11.65 2.39
C ASP A 209 -3.53 -10.61 1.58
N LEU A 210 -3.28 -10.55 0.28
CA LEU A 210 -3.94 -9.68 -0.69
C LEU A 210 -4.76 -10.47 -1.70
N SER A 211 -5.12 -11.72 -1.39
CA SER A 211 -5.82 -12.61 -2.30
C SER A 211 -7.20 -12.10 -2.74
N CYS A 212 -7.83 -11.23 -1.95
CA CYS A 212 -9.11 -10.58 -2.29
C CYS A 212 -8.95 -9.26 -3.04
N VAL A 213 -7.74 -8.67 -3.06
CA VAL A 213 -7.50 -7.35 -3.64
C VAL A 213 -7.26 -7.49 -5.14
N THR A 214 -8.03 -6.77 -5.95
CA THR A 214 -7.93 -6.78 -7.42
C THR A 214 -7.34 -5.48 -7.98
N SER A 215 -7.16 -4.45 -7.14
CA SER A 215 -6.59 -3.17 -7.56
C SER A 215 -5.61 -2.65 -6.52
N LEU A 216 -4.35 -2.54 -6.90
CA LEU A 216 -3.28 -1.88 -6.14
C LEU A 216 -2.84 -0.61 -6.84
N GLY A 217 -2.78 0.48 -6.09
CA GLY A 217 -2.21 1.75 -6.54
C GLY A 217 -0.69 1.72 -6.65
N THR A 218 -0.11 2.84 -7.03
CA THR A 218 1.35 3.06 -7.04
C THR A 218 1.91 3.09 -5.62
N SER A 219 3.13 2.55 -5.40
CA SER A 219 3.89 2.62 -4.15
C SER A 219 3.15 2.13 -2.89
N VAL A 220 2.18 1.22 -3.02
CA VAL A 220 1.30 0.83 -1.90
C VAL A 220 2.09 0.34 -0.69
N PHE A 221 3.11 -0.50 -0.90
CA PHE A 221 3.96 -1.09 0.14
C PHE A 221 5.42 -0.67 0.02
N GLU A 222 5.67 0.48 -0.60
CA GLU A 222 7.03 1.01 -0.72
C GLU A 222 7.63 1.24 0.66
N ASN A 223 8.85 0.72 0.88
CA ASN A 223 9.59 0.76 2.14
C ASN A 223 8.90 0.06 3.33
N CYS A 224 7.99 -0.90 3.10
CA CYS A 224 7.50 -1.80 4.14
C CYS A 224 8.57 -2.85 4.49
N THR A 225 9.63 -2.43 5.17
CA THR A 225 10.85 -3.23 5.37
C THR A 225 10.68 -4.45 6.28
N SER A 226 9.61 -4.50 7.10
CA SER A 226 9.28 -5.65 7.95
C SER A 226 8.36 -6.67 7.27
N LEU A 227 7.81 -6.36 6.09
CA LEU A 227 6.95 -7.25 5.32
C LEU A 227 7.82 -8.27 4.57
N THR A 228 7.74 -9.55 4.97
CA THR A 228 8.65 -10.59 4.46
C THR A 228 8.03 -11.51 3.42
N GLY A 229 6.71 -11.51 3.27
CA GLY A 229 5.98 -12.31 2.29
C GLY A 229 4.71 -11.61 1.83
N VAL A 230 4.21 -12.00 0.67
CA VAL A 230 2.94 -11.53 0.12
C VAL A 230 2.24 -12.67 -0.62
N GLN A 231 0.93 -12.77 -0.41
CA GLN A 231 0.05 -13.58 -1.26
C GLN A 231 -0.74 -12.63 -2.15
N LEU A 232 -0.45 -12.68 -3.43
CA LEU A 232 -1.11 -11.87 -4.44
C LEU A 232 -2.38 -12.58 -4.95
N SER A 233 -3.35 -11.79 -5.43
CA SER A 233 -4.52 -12.31 -6.15
C SER A 233 -4.11 -12.90 -7.50
N ASP A 234 -4.84 -13.88 -7.99
CA ASP A 234 -4.63 -14.42 -9.35
C ASP A 234 -5.21 -13.50 -10.43
N THR A 235 -6.03 -12.52 -10.04
CA THR A 235 -6.73 -11.62 -10.96
C THR A 235 -6.57 -10.16 -10.49
N TYR A 236 -5.78 -9.39 -11.21
CA TYR A 236 -5.68 -7.94 -10.99
C TYR A 236 -6.33 -7.18 -12.14
N GLU A 237 -7.13 -6.16 -11.80
CA GLU A 237 -7.60 -5.15 -12.73
C GLU A 237 -6.58 -4.02 -12.87
N LYS A 238 -5.84 -3.77 -11.79
CA LYS A 238 -4.79 -2.76 -11.75
C LYS A 238 -3.69 -3.16 -10.76
N PHE A 239 -2.44 -3.05 -11.21
CA PHE A 239 -1.25 -3.15 -10.38
C PHE A 239 -0.38 -1.92 -10.68
N GLY A 240 -0.07 -1.12 -9.67
CA GLY A 240 0.66 0.14 -9.88
C GLY A 240 2.17 -0.05 -9.96
N ASP A 241 2.86 1.03 -10.32
CA ASP A 241 4.33 1.09 -10.28
C ASP A 241 4.84 1.06 -8.84
N SER A 242 6.07 0.61 -8.63
CA SER A 242 6.78 0.68 -7.34
C SER A 242 6.08 0.02 -6.15
N VAL A 243 5.10 -0.89 -6.38
CA VAL A 243 4.19 -1.40 -5.33
C VAL A 243 4.94 -1.93 -4.12
N PHE A 244 6.07 -2.64 -4.31
CA PHE A 244 6.88 -3.23 -3.24
C PHE A 244 8.31 -2.69 -3.20
N THR A 245 8.60 -1.56 -3.84
CA THR A 245 9.94 -0.95 -3.83
C THR A 245 10.48 -0.85 -2.40
N GLY A 246 11.70 -1.34 -2.18
CA GLY A 246 12.37 -1.28 -0.87
C GLY A 246 11.72 -2.10 0.24
N SER A 247 10.75 -2.97 -0.07
CA SER A 247 10.13 -3.86 0.92
C SER A 247 11.08 -4.95 1.41
N GLY A 248 10.72 -5.57 2.56
CA GLY A 248 11.48 -6.66 3.18
C GLY A 248 11.18 -8.05 2.61
N LEU A 249 10.48 -8.15 1.47
CA LEU A 249 10.07 -9.43 0.87
C LEU A 249 11.28 -10.36 0.67
N LYS A 250 11.09 -11.64 1.04
CA LYS A 250 12.09 -12.71 0.85
C LYS A 250 11.80 -13.55 -0.37
N SER A 251 10.54 -13.73 -0.68
CA SER A 251 10.08 -14.45 -1.86
C SER A 251 8.78 -13.88 -2.39
N VAL A 252 8.55 -14.04 -3.69
CA VAL A 252 7.29 -13.67 -4.32
C VAL A 252 6.97 -14.60 -5.48
N THR A 253 5.70 -14.96 -5.59
CA THR A 253 5.10 -15.56 -6.79
C THR A 253 4.22 -14.50 -7.43
N VAL A 254 4.59 -14.07 -8.64
CA VAL A 254 3.85 -13.10 -9.43
C VAL A 254 2.83 -13.85 -10.27
N PRO A 255 1.53 -13.60 -10.12
CA PRO A 255 0.51 -14.31 -10.90
C PRO A 255 0.53 -13.88 -12.37
N GLY A 256 0.34 -14.83 -13.27
CA GLY A 256 0.34 -14.58 -14.71
C GLY A 256 -0.80 -13.70 -15.20
N GLY A 257 -1.89 -13.63 -14.45
CA GLY A 257 -3.05 -12.80 -14.77
C GLY A 257 -2.78 -11.29 -14.84
N LEU A 258 -1.63 -10.82 -14.30
CA LEU A 258 -1.18 -9.42 -14.45
C LEU A 258 -0.85 -9.03 -15.90
N GLY A 259 -0.41 -9.98 -16.75
CA GLY A 259 0.03 -9.72 -18.11
C GLY A 259 1.36 -8.97 -18.24
N ILE A 260 1.57 -7.93 -17.46
CA ILE A 260 2.78 -7.08 -17.42
C ILE A 260 3.21 -6.90 -15.97
N LEU A 261 4.51 -6.92 -15.71
CA LEU A 261 5.07 -6.56 -14.41
C LEU A 261 5.61 -5.14 -14.48
N TYR A 262 4.96 -4.25 -13.75
CA TYR A 262 5.07 -2.80 -13.86
C TYR A 262 6.39 -2.23 -13.34
N GLU A 263 6.68 -0.97 -13.72
CA GLU A 263 7.92 -0.26 -13.41
C GLU A 263 8.24 -0.29 -11.91
N GLU A 264 9.50 -0.62 -11.58
CA GLU A 264 10.05 -0.61 -10.22
C GLU A 264 9.29 -1.49 -9.20
N ALA A 265 8.41 -2.41 -9.64
CA ALA A 265 7.50 -3.15 -8.75
C ALA A 265 8.20 -3.78 -7.53
N PHE A 266 9.44 -4.25 -7.68
CA PHE A 266 10.28 -4.85 -6.62
C PHE A 266 11.68 -4.20 -6.54
N MET A 267 11.85 -2.97 -7.03
CA MET A 267 13.14 -2.29 -6.99
C MET A 267 13.66 -2.18 -5.56
N ASN A 268 14.97 -2.43 -5.36
CA ASN A 268 15.64 -2.34 -4.06
C ASN A 268 15.06 -3.26 -2.96
N CYS A 269 14.35 -4.35 -3.31
CA CYS A 269 14.00 -5.40 -2.37
C CYS A 269 15.26 -6.20 -2.00
N THR A 270 16.12 -5.64 -1.16
CA THR A 270 17.46 -6.19 -0.86
C THR A 270 17.45 -7.51 -0.11
N SER A 271 16.29 -7.94 0.42
CA SER A 271 16.07 -9.23 1.09
C SER A 271 15.44 -10.29 0.19
N LEU A 272 15.05 -9.93 -1.05
CA LEU A 272 14.35 -10.82 -1.98
C LEU A 272 15.32 -11.89 -2.52
N GLU A 273 15.07 -13.16 -2.17
CA GLU A 273 15.91 -14.28 -2.54
C GLU A 273 15.37 -15.08 -3.72
N THR A 274 14.05 -15.19 -3.84
CA THR A 274 13.40 -16.03 -4.86
C THR A 274 12.22 -15.34 -5.50
N VAL A 275 12.15 -15.39 -6.82
CA VAL A 275 11.04 -14.89 -7.63
C VAL A 275 10.56 -15.97 -8.58
N VAL A 276 9.25 -16.22 -8.58
CA VAL A 276 8.57 -17.03 -9.60
C VAL A 276 7.61 -16.14 -10.36
N ILE A 277 7.81 -15.99 -11.66
CA ILE A 277 6.94 -15.21 -12.53
C ILE A 277 6.02 -16.18 -13.27
N GLY A 278 4.72 -16.00 -13.09
CA GLY A 278 3.68 -16.89 -13.65
C GLY A 278 3.51 -16.76 -15.15
N GLU A 279 3.05 -17.86 -15.76
CA GLU A 279 2.69 -17.88 -17.18
C GLU A 279 1.57 -16.89 -17.48
N GLY A 280 1.72 -16.11 -18.56
CA GLY A 280 0.85 -14.99 -18.94
C GLY A 280 1.50 -13.63 -18.79
N ILE A 281 2.59 -13.50 -18.02
CA ILE A 281 3.41 -12.29 -18.03
C ILE A 281 4.20 -12.23 -19.35
N THR A 282 4.01 -11.16 -20.09
CA THR A 282 4.65 -10.93 -21.41
C THR A 282 5.75 -9.89 -21.36
N GLU A 283 5.76 -9.03 -20.35
CA GLU A 283 6.70 -7.92 -20.24
C GLU A 283 7.12 -7.68 -18.79
N LEU A 284 8.41 -7.47 -18.60
CA LEU A 284 8.98 -6.84 -17.40
C LEU A 284 9.32 -5.39 -17.77
N GLU A 285 8.67 -4.43 -17.14
CA GLU A 285 8.95 -3.01 -17.39
C GLU A 285 10.30 -2.57 -16.79
N THR A 286 10.55 -1.27 -16.78
CA THR A 286 11.84 -0.69 -16.33
C THR A 286 12.11 -0.98 -14.84
N SER A 287 13.33 -1.40 -14.53
CA SER A 287 13.86 -1.49 -13.15
C SER A 287 13.11 -2.44 -12.21
N VAL A 288 12.33 -3.39 -12.71
CA VAL A 288 11.43 -4.25 -11.89
C VAL A 288 12.13 -4.87 -10.69
N PHE A 289 13.32 -5.47 -10.87
CA PHE A 289 14.12 -6.10 -9.80
C PHE A 289 15.46 -5.38 -9.58
N LYS A 290 15.61 -4.15 -10.06
CA LYS A 290 16.85 -3.39 -9.89
C LYS A 290 17.25 -3.29 -8.42
N GLY A 291 18.50 -3.64 -8.10
CA GLY A 291 19.02 -3.55 -6.74
C GLY A 291 18.56 -4.66 -5.79
N CYS A 292 17.93 -5.73 -6.29
CA CYS A 292 17.60 -6.92 -5.50
C CYS A 292 18.89 -7.75 -5.25
N THR A 293 19.75 -7.24 -4.38
CA THR A 293 21.11 -7.77 -4.18
C THR A 293 21.15 -9.18 -3.59
N ALA A 294 20.12 -9.62 -2.88
CA ALA A 294 20.01 -10.97 -2.32
C ALA A 294 19.35 -11.99 -3.27
N LEU A 295 18.90 -11.57 -4.46
CA LEU A 295 18.16 -12.42 -5.40
C LEU A 295 19.06 -13.54 -5.93
N LYS A 296 18.69 -14.79 -5.64
CA LYS A 296 19.44 -16.01 -6.00
C LYS A 296 18.80 -16.75 -7.17
N SER A 297 17.47 -16.74 -7.24
CA SER A 297 16.71 -17.52 -8.20
C SER A 297 15.56 -16.74 -8.78
N VAL A 298 15.47 -16.74 -10.11
CA VAL A 298 14.37 -16.15 -10.90
C VAL A 298 13.89 -17.20 -11.89
N THR A 299 12.59 -17.48 -11.89
CA THR A 299 11.94 -18.29 -12.92
C THR A 299 11.18 -17.34 -13.85
N LEU A 300 11.59 -17.29 -15.12
CA LEU A 300 10.93 -16.52 -16.18
C LEU A 300 9.94 -17.44 -16.92
N PRO A 301 8.73 -16.93 -17.26
CA PRO A 301 7.72 -17.73 -17.96
C PRO A 301 8.02 -17.84 -19.47
N GLU A 302 7.53 -18.90 -20.09
CA GLU A 302 7.62 -19.09 -21.55
C GLU A 302 6.76 -18.08 -22.35
N SER A 303 5.86 -17.36 -21.69
CA SER A 303 5.08 -16.25 -22.27
C SER A 303 5.85 -14.93 -22.37
N LEU A 304 7.03 -14.80 -21.74
CA LEU A 304 7.78 -13.56 -21.67
C LEU A 304 8.35 -13.16 -23.04
N VAL A 305 8.09 -11.91 -23.47
CA VAL A 305 8.50 -11.36 -24.76
C VAL A 305 9.57 -10.26 -24.60
N GLU A 306 9.44 -9.45 -23.52
CA GLU A 306 10.33 -8.32 -23.31
C GLU A 306 10.88 -8.26 -21.88
N ILE A 307 12.19 -7.96 -21.77
CA ILE A 307 12.86 -7.62 -20.52
C ILE A 307 13.27 -6.14 -20.59
N GLY A 308 12.64 -5.33 -19.76
CA GLY A 308 12.80 -3.87 -19.73
C GLY A 308 14.16 -3.39 -19.24
N SER A 309 14.39 -2.09 -19.39
CA SER A 309 15.65 -1.44 -19.02
C SER A 309 15.98 -1.63 -17.54
N SER A 310 17.22 -2.03 -17.24
CA SER A 310 17.71 -2.18 -15.87
C SER A 310 16.94 -3.19 -15.01
N SER A 311 16.11 -4.06 -15.58
CA SER A 311 15.20 -4.95 -14.82
C SER A 311 15.92 -5.83 -13.81
N PHE A 312 17.13 -6.31 -14.09
CA PHE A 312 17.97 -7.10 -13.18
C PHE A 312 19.29 -6.40 -12.84
N ASN A 313 19.36 -5.08 -13.01
CA ASN A 313 20.55 -4.30 -12.70
C ASN A 313 20.88 -4.42 -11.21
N GLY A 314 22.10 -4.85 -10.87
CA GLY A 314 22.57 -4.99 -9.49
C GLY A 314 22.03 -6.23 -8.75
N CYS A 315 21.42 -7.20 -9.43
CA CYS A 315 21.07 -8.51 -8.86
C CYS A 315 22.31 -9.39 -8.72
N THR A 316 23.20 -9.06 -7.80
CA THR A 316 24.56 -9.62 -7.73
C THR A 316 24.65 -11.02 -7.14
N SER A 317 23.57 -11.54 -6.54
CA SER A 317 23.54 -12.91 -5.96
C SER A 317 22.92 -13.96 -6.89
N VAL A 318 22.39 -13.58 -8.07
CA VAL A 318 21.88 -14.55 -9.05
C VAL A 318 23.08 -15.28 -9.65
N GLU A 319 23.11 -16.62 -9.56
CA GLU A 319 24.18 -17.43 -10.15
C GLU A 319 23.91 -17.67 -11.64
N GLU A 320 22.68 -18.00 -11.99
CA GLU A 320 22.24 -18.23 -13.35
C GLU A 320 20.82 -17.70 -13.57
N ILE A 321 20.58 -17.11 -14.75
CA ILE A 321 19.24 -16.82 -15.28
C ILE A 321 19.07 -17.49 -16.64
N VAL A 322 17.92 -18.14 -16.82
CA VAL A 322 17.53 -18.76 -18.09
C VAL A 322 16.51 -17.85 -18.79
N ILE A 323 16.89 -17.38 -19.97
CA ILE A 323 16.03 -16.54 -20.82
C ILE A 323 15.31 -17.44 -21.82
N PRO A 324 13.96 -17.53 -21.77
CA PRO A 324 13.20 -18.38 -22.67
C PRO A 324 13.26 -17.88 -24.13
N ALA A 325 12.99 -18.80 -25.07
CA ALA A 325 13.07 -18.52 -26.50
C ALA A 325 12.00 -17.53 -27.01
N SER A 326 10.98 -17.29 -26.22
CA SER A 326 9.92 -16.30 -26.48
C SER A 326 10.41 -14.84 -26.37
N VAL A 327 11.53 -14.61 -25.64
CA VAL A 327 12.06 -13.25 -25.44
C VAL A 327 12.69 -12.73 -26.73
N THR A 328 12.07 -11.72 -27.31
CA THR A 328 12.52 -11.07 -28.55
C THR A 328 13.17 -9.71 -28.31
N SER A 329 12.98 -9.13 -27.10
CA SER A 329 13.48 -7.81 -26.74
C SER A 329 14.13 -7.80 -25.37
N ILE A 330 15.36 -7.28 -25.27
CA ILE A 330 16.06 -7.00 -24.01
C ILE A 330 16.57 -5.56 -24.08
N MET A 331 16.11 -4.73 -23.14
CA MET A 331 16.40 -3.31 -23.12
C MET A 331 17.74 -2.97 -22.45
N ALA A 332 18.11 -1.70 -22.51
CA ALA A 332 19.41 -1.21 -22.05
C ALA A 332 19.72 -1.54 -20.59
N SER A 333 20.95 -1.98 -20.33
CA SER A 333 21.48 -2.23 -18.98
C SER A 333 20.67 -3.25 -18.16
N ALA A 334 19.88 -4.11 -18.80
CA ALA A 334 19.01 -5.08 -18.13
C ALA A 334 19.73 -5.89 -17.05
N PHE A 335 21.00 -6.26 -17.28
CA PHE A 335 21.84 -7.04 -16.38
C PHE A 335 23.11 -6.26 -15.95
N ALA A 336 23.06 -4.94 -15.90
CA ALA A 336 24.20 -4.14 -15.47
C ALA A 336 24.62 -4.50 -14.02
N GLY A 337 25.92 -4.51 -13.75
CA GLY A 337 26.48 -4.89 -12.45
C GLY A 337 26.68 -6.39 -12.25
N TRP A 338 26.29 -7.23 -13.23
CA TRP A 338 26.61 -8.66 -13.21
C TRP A 338 28.09 -8.92 -13.52
N THR A 339 28.69 -9.90 -12.86
CA THR A 339 30.11 -10.24 -12.94
C THR A 339 30.33 -11.51 -13.75
N ALA A 340 31.59 -11.87 -14.02
CA ALA A 340 31.93 -13.10 -14.74
C ALA A 340 31.59 -14.40 -13.98
N GLU A 341 31.24 -14.31 -12.71
CA GLU A 341 30.80 -15.45 -11.89
C GLU A 341 29.33 -15.83 -12.15
N GLN A 342 28.58 -14.92 -12.80
CA GLN A 342 27.16 -15.11 -13.10
C GLN A 342 26.98 -15.58 -14.55
N THR A 343 25.94 -16.35 -14.81
CA THR A 343 25.65 -16.92 -16.12
C THR A 343 24.29 -16.48 -16.64
N ILE A 344 24.23 -16.07 -17.89
CA ILE A 344 23.01 -15.84 -18.64
C ILE A 344 22.91 -16.93 -19.71
N THR A 345 21.93 -17.83 -19.58
CA THR A 345 21.65 -18.87 -20.57
C THR A 345 20.42 -18.48 -21.38
N ALA A 346 20.61 -18.22 -22.67
CA ALA A 346 19.52 -17.74 -23.55
C ALA A 346 19.19 -18.78 -24.62
N TYR A 347 17.92 -19.13 -24.72
CA TYR A 347 17.40 -19.98 -25.78
C TYR A 347 16.97 -19.11 -26.98
N VAL A 348 17.50 -19.37 -28.17
CA VAL A 348 17.22 -18.59 -29.39
C VAL A 348 16.85 -19.52 -30.53
N TYR A 349 15.86 -19.13 -31.35
CA TYR A 349 15.54 -19.83 -32.58
C TYR A 349 16.50 -19.44 -33.71
N ALA A 350 17.10 -20.40 -34.40
CA ALA A 350 18.18 -20.21 -35.37
C ALA A 350 17.80 -19.37 -36.62
N LEU A 351 16.51 -19.21 -36.90
CA LEU A 351 16.00 -18.58 -38.12
C LEU A 351 15.22 -17.28 -37.88
N ASP A 352 15.09 -16.85 -36.63
CA ASP A 352 14.30 -15.67 -36.34
C ASP A 352 15.16 -14.40 -36.40
N SER A 353 15.10 -13.72 -37.56
CA SER A 353 15.66 -12.38 -37.74
C SER A 353 14.98 -11.31 -36.85
N ALA A 354 13.92 -11.69 -36.12
CA ALA A 354 13.19 -10.83 -35.20
C ALA A 354 13.84 -10.75 -33.81
N CYS A 355 14.84 -11.60 -33.47
CA CYS A 355 15.61 -11.51 -32.26
C CYS A 355 16.61 -10.33 -32.34
N ALA A 356 16.09 -9.14 -32.36
CA ALA A 356 16.85 -7.89 -32.42
C ALA A 356 17.22 -7.41 -31.01
N TRP A 357 17.99 -8.23 -30.28
CA TRP A 357 18.51 -7.77 -28.99
C TRP A 357 19.47 -6.59 -29.25
N ASN A 358 19.08 -5.42 -28.78
CA ASN A 358 19.94 -4.25 -28.85
C ASN A 358 21.22 -4.52 -28.02
N THR A 359 22.40 -4.27 -28.58
CA THR A 359 23.68 -4.46 -27.87
C THR A 359 23.82 -3.65 -26.58
N SER A 360 22.94 -2.69 -26.33
CA SER A 360 22.92 -1.88 -25.10
C SER A 360 22.49 -2.67 -23.83
N TRP A 361 21.84 -3.84 -23.97
CA TRP A 361 21.43 -4.64 -22.82
C TRP A 361 22.61 -5.19 -22.02
N VAL A 362 23.76 -5.42 -22.67
CA VAL A 362 25.02 -5.86 -22.03
C VAL A 362 25.82 -4.69 -21.43
N THR A 363 25.36 -3.45 -21.52
CA THR A 363 26.07 -2.31 -20.96
C THR A 363 26.24 -2.46 -19.46
N GLY A 364 27.50 -2.53 -19.00
CA GLY A 364 27.85 -2.75 -17.59
C GLY A 364 27.67 -4.17 -17.09
N CYS A 365 27.43 -5.15 -17.97
CA CYS A 365 27.32 -6.58 -17.67
C CYS A 365 28.63 -7.30 -18.07
N LEU A 366 29.18 -8.08 -17.14
CA LEU A 366 30.37 -8.93 -17.36
C LEU A 366 30.05 -10.43 -17.25
N ALA A 367 28.76 -10.79 -17.16
CA ALA A 367 28.30 -12.17 -17.00
C ALA A 367 28.75 -13.08 -18.15
N THR A 368 28.96 -14.36 -17.87
CA THR A 368 29.17 -15.40 -18.87
C THR A 368 27.87 -15.62 -19.64
N MET A 369 27.95 -15.62 -20.99
CA MET A 369 26.78 -15.79 -21.85
C MET A 369 26.81 -17.11 -22.59
N ASN A 370 25.77 -17.91 -22.39
CA ASN A 370 25.54 -19.17 -23.06
C ASN A 370 24.34 -19.03 -24.01
N PHE A 371 24.54 -19.26 -25.29
CA PHE A 371 23.46 -19.29 -26.26
C PHE A 371 23.13 -20.72 -26.64
N VAL A 372 21.87 -21.13 -26.42
CA VAL A 372 21.35 -22.44 -26.84
C VAL A 372 20.47 -22.22 -28.06
N VAL A 373 20.94 -22.71 -29.21
CA VAL A 373 20.21 -22.56 -30.46
C VAL A 373 19.16 -23.67 -30.59
N LEU A 374 17.92 -23.28 -30.69
CA LEU A 374 16.81 -24.19 -30.97
C LEU A 374 16.54 -24.23 -32.46
N TYR A 375 16.36 -25.42 -33.02
CA TYR A 375 15.94 -25.63 -34.41
C TYR A 375 14.45 -25.92 -34.42
N SER A 376 13.66 -25.13 -35.16
CA SER A 376 12.28 -25.47 -35.41
C SER A 376 12.20 -26.56 -36.51
N TYR A 377 11.67 -27.73 -36.17
CA TYR A 377 11.45 -28.80 -37.13
C TYR A 377 10.30 -28.57 -38.14
N GLU A 378 9.63 -27.40 -38.09
CA GLU A 378 8.46 -27.13 -38.92
C GLU A 378 8.76 -26.91 -40.42
N ASN A 379 10.03 -26.83 -40.84
CA ASN A 379 10.42 -26.63 -42.25
C ASN A 379 11.22 -27.77 -42.88
N ASP A 380 11.31 -28.97 -42.25
CA ASP A 380 12.04 -30.09 -42.83
C ASP A 380 11.27 -30.88 -43.91
N ALA A 381 10.31 -30.26 -44.60
CA ALA A 381 9.67 -30.88 -45.79
C ALA A 381 10.58 -30.86 -47.05
N GLU A 382 11.76 -30.20 -47.01
CA GLU A 382 12.67 -30.10 -48.15
C GLU A 382 13.91 -31.04 -48.09
N VAL A 383 14.15 -31.80 -47.02
CA VAL A 383 15.32 -32.70 -46.90
C VAL A 383 14.99 -34.17 -47.19
N ALA A 384 13.77 -34.50 -47.58
CA ALA A 384 13.34 -35.87 -47.95
C ALA A 384 13.02 -36.01 -49.44
N ALA A 385 13.81 -35.40 -50.33
CA ALA A 385 13.72 -35.67 -51.77
C ALA A 385 15.10 -35.98 -52.38
#